data_4032a814cb915bf875001cfa6861d3f5
#
_entry.id   4032a814cb915bf875001cfa6861d3f5
#
_cell.length_a   1.000
_cell.length_b   1.000
_cell.length_c   1.000
_cell.angle_alpha   90.00
_cell.angle_beta   90.00
_cell.angle_gamma   90.00
#
_symmetry.space_group_name_H-M   'P 1'
#
loop_
_entity.id
_entity.type
_entity.pdbx_description
1 polymer ?
#
loop_
_entity_poly.entity_id
_entity_poly.type
_entity_poly.pdbx_seq_one_letter_code
_entity_poly.pdbx_strand_id
1 'polypeptide(L)'
;AYSSAVGAGAFVSEIFGGEADELRRRGGDGGEFGATTGRPRRMGWFDCVASKYGCRLQGTTDVAFTVLDVLGYLEEIPVCVAYEIDGEVTTDFPVTAKLEKAKPVLKTLPGWKCDIRGIKKYEELPENCRKYVEYIEEQIGYPITMVSNGPGRDDIIYRKSR
;
A
#
# COMPACT_ATOMS: atom_id res chain seq x y z
N ALA A 1 3.23 -0.31 -1.57
CA ALA A 1 2.94 -1.03 -0.32
C ALA A 1 2.38 -0.13 0.79
N TYR A 2 2.20 1.13 0.55
CA TYR A 2 1.42 2.09 1.33
C TYR A 2 0.65 3.00 0.37
N SER A 3 -0.22 3.84 0.90
CA SER A 3 -0.98 4.81 0.10
C SER A 3 -0.50 6.23 0.37
N SER A 4 -0.45 7.06 -0.67
CA SER A 4 -0.19 8.50 -0.53
C SER A 4 -1.18 9.30 -1.38
N ALA A 5 -1.49 10.52 -0.95
CA ALA A 5 -2.41 11.38 -1.66
C ALA A 5 -1.92 12.83 -1.72
N VAL A 6 -2.27 13.51 -2.80
CA VAL A 6 -2.03 14.94 -3.01
C VAL A 6 -3.38 15.66 -3.04
N GLY A 7 -3.46 16.78 -2.32
CA GLY A 7 -4.66 17.60 -2.28
C GLY A 7 -5.73 17.12 -1.29
N ALA A 8 -6.91 17.75 -1.39
CA ALA A 8 -8.06 17.47 -0.55
C ALA A 8 -8.88 16.28 -1.07
N GLY A 9 -9.78 15.79 -0.25
CA GLY A 9 -10.70 14.69 -0.55
C GLY A 9 -10.57 13.55 0.45
N ALA A 10 -11.52 12.62 0.38
CA ALA A 10 -11.55 11.47 1.26
C ALA A 10 -10.33 10.56 1.04
N PHE A 11 -9.72 10.15 2.14
CA PHE A 11 -8.59 9.23 2.15
C PHE A 11 -8.78 8.28 3.35
N VAL A 12 -9.57 7.25 3.16
CA VAL A 12 -10.09 6.40 4.25
C VAL A 12 -8.98 5.77 5.08
N SER A 13 -7.92 5.29 4.46
CA SER A 13 -6.78 4.67 5.14
C SER A 13 -5.72 5.66 5.65
N GLU A 14 -6.03 6.97 5.67
CA GLU A 14 -5.09 8.02 6.10
C GLU A 14 -4.65 7.84 7.54
N ILE A 15 -3.36 8.07 7.78
CA ILE A 15 -2.73 8.07 9.10
C ILE A 15 -2.18 9.44 9.43
N PHE A 16 -2.05 9.73 10.73
CA PHE A 16 -1.66 11.04 11.23
C PHE A 16 -0.56 10.96 12.28
N GLY A 17 0.03 12.12 12.61
CA GLY A 17 1.05 12.22 13.65
C GLY A 17 2.38 11.58 13.27
N GLY A 18 3.13 11.15 14.29
CA GLY A 18 4.50 10.67 14.13
C GLY A 18 4.65 9.45 13.21
N GLU A 19 3.63 8.57 13.17
CA GLU A 19 3.61 7.42 12.26
C GLU A 19 3.54 7.86 10.78
N ALA A 20 2.69 8.83 10.48
CA ALA A 20 2.60 9.41 9.14
C ALA A 20 3.90 10.15 8.77
N ASP A 21 4.48 10.88 9.70
CA ASP A 21 5.72 11.62 9.47
C ASP A 21 6.90 10.69 9.19
N GLU A 22 7.01 9.60 9.95
CA GLU A 22 8.07 8.61 9.75
C GLU A 22 7.91 7.89 8.39
N LEU A 23 6.70 7.45 8.05
CA LEU A 23 6.43 6.83 6.77
C LEU A 23 6.70 7.80 5.61
N ARG A 24 6.30 9.07 5.74
CA ARG A 24 6.56 10.12 4.75
C ARG A 24 8.03 10.34 4.52
N ARG A 25 8.81 10.42 5.60
CA ARG A 25 10.26 10.63 5.53
C ARG A 25 10.98 9.47 4.85
N ARG A 26 10.52 8.25 5.07
CA ARG A 26 11.09 7.03 4.47
C ARG A 26 10.58 6.73 3.08
N GLY A 27 9.40 7.25 2.73
CA GLY A 27 8.70 6.92 1.50
C GLY A 27 9.39 7.42 0.24
N GLY A 28 9.16 6.72 -0.87
CA GLY A 28 9.65 7.09 -2.18
C GLY A 28 11.18 7.22 -2.28
N ASP A 29 11.61 7.98 -3.26
CA ASP A 29 13.00 8.42 -3.40
C ASP A 29 13.12 9.86 -2.86
N GLY A 30 13.70 9.99 -1.67
CA GLY A 30 13.84 11.29 -0.98
C GLY A 30 12.62 11.73 -0.16
N GLY A 31 11.68 10.85 0.10
CA GLY A 31 10.48 11.09 0.91
C GLY A 31 9.23 11.45 0.10
N GLU A 32 8.07 11.32 0.75
CA GLU A 32 6.77 11.62 0.14
C GLU A 32 6.44 13.12 0.23
N PHE A 33 7.13 13.89 -0.59
CA PHE A 33 6.95 15.34 -0.74
C PHE A 33 6.69 15.70 -2.20
N GLY A 34 6.02 16.81 -2.44
CA GLY A 34 5.80 17.31 -3.79
C GLY A 34 7.13 17.73 -4.44
N ALA A 35 7.43 17.18 -5.60
CA ALA A 35 8.70 17.43 -6.30
C ALA A 35 8.99 18.91 -6.56
N THR A 36 7.95 19.70 -6.87
CA THR A 36 8.09 21.13 -7.18
C THR A 36 7.89 22.02 -5.96
N THR A 37 6.91 21.67 -5.11
CA THR A 37 6.47 22.56 -4.02
C THR A 37 7.03 22.17 -2.65
N GLY A 38 7.62 20.99 -2.51
CA GLY A 38 8.04 20.43 -1.23
C GLY A 38 6.91 20.14 -0.24
N ARG A 39 5.64 20.25 -0.65
CA ARG A 39 4.51 20.01 0.23
C ARG A 39 4.47 18.56 0.69
N PRO A 40 4.26 18.29 2.00
CA PRO A 40 4.14 16.93 2.49
C PRO A 40 2.89 16.27 1.91
N ARG A 41 3.03 15.06 1.38
CA ARG A 41 1.90 14.23 0.96
C ARG A 41 1.18 13.64 2.16
N ARG A 42 -0.11 13.43 2.01
CA ARG A 42 -0.91 12.67 2.98
C ARG A 42 -0.52 11.21 2.87
N MET A 43 -0.38 10.54 4.01
CA MET A 43 0.07 9.15 4.08
C MET A 43 -1.06 8.26 4.60
N GLY A 44 -1.09 7.02 4.12
CA GLY A 44 -2.06 6.03 4.58
C GLY A 44 -1.54 4.61 4.43
N TRP A 45 -2.15 3.68 5.13
CA TRP A 45 -1.89 2.26 4.92
C TRP A 45 -2.41 1.81 3.57
N PHE A 46 -1.88 0.70 3.07
CA PHE A 46 -2.38 0.14 1.81
C PHE A 46 -3.88 -0.13 1.90
N ASP A 47 -4.62 0.37 0.91
CA ASP A 47 -6.08 0.30 0.88
C ASP A 47 -6.53 -0.73 -0.18
N CYS A 48 -6.94 -1.92 0.29
CA CYS A 48 -7.39 -2.98 -0.59
C CYS A 48 -8.72 -2.65 -1.27
N VAL A 49 -9.61 -1.90 -0.61
CA VAL A 49 -10.93 -1.54 -1.17
C VAL A 49 -10.75 -0.59 -2.35
N ALA A 50 -10.00 0.50 -2.14
CA ALA A 50 -9.72 1.48 -3.19
C ALA A 50 -8.90 0.87 -4.34
N SER A 51 -7.88 0.05 -4.01
CA SER A 51 -7.03 -0.59 -5.02
C SER A 51 -7.80 -1.59 -5.88
N LYS A 52 -8.63 -2.44 -5.27
CA LYS A 52 -9.51 -3.37 -5.98
C LYS A 52 -10.47 -2.64 -6.93
N TYR A 53 -11.08 -1.57 -6.44
CA TYR A 53 -11.96 -0.73 -7.26
C TYR A 53 -11.23 -0.09 -8.43
N GLY A 54 -10.05 0.48 -8.19
CA GLY A 54 -9.20 1.07 -9.24
C GLY A 54 -8.79 0.05 -10.29
N CYS A 55 -8.33 -1.13 -9.88
CA CYS A 55 -7.99 -2.23 -10.80
C CYS A 55 -9.17 -2.64 -11.69
N ARG A 56 -10.36 -2.76 -11.08
CA ARG A 56 -11.60 -3.10 -11.83
C ARG A 56 -11.94 -2.06 -12.88
N LEU A 57 -11.87 -0.77 -12.53
CA LEU A 57 -12.20 0.32 -13.47
C LEU A 57 -11.21 0.44 -14.62
N GLN A 58 -9.93 0.17 -14.35
CA GLN A 58 -8.87 0.25 -15.36
C GLN A 58 -8.78 -0.99 -16.26
N GLY A 59 -9.52 -2.06 -15.96
CA GLY A 59 -9.37 -3.34 -16.66
C GLY A 59 -7.98 -3.94 -16.46
N THR A 60 -7.45 -3.83 -15.25
CA THR A 60 -6.10 -4.29 -14.88
C THR A 60 -5.93 -5.78 -15.14
N THR A 61 -4.85 -6.17 -15.79
CA THR A 61 -4.44 -7.58 -15.96
C THR A 61 -3.35 -7.97 -14.97
N ASP A 62 -2.46 -7.03 -14.66
CA ASP A 62 -1.28 -7.22 -13.84
C ASP A 62 -1.04 -6.00 -12.94
N VAL A 63 -0.56 -6.24 -11.74
CA VAL A 63 -0.24 -5.18 -10.76
C VAL A 63 1.26 -5.11 -10.54
N ALA A 64 1.81 -3.91 -10.65
CA ALA A 64 3.14 -3.58 -10.14
C ALA A 64 3.03 -3.06 -8.71
N PHE A 65 3.57 -3.81 -7.76
CA PHE A 65 3.52 -3.50 -6.33
C PHE A 65 4.81 -2.84 -5.90
N THR A 66 4.76 -1.54 -5.64
CA THR A 66 5.96 -0.71 -5.45
C THR A 66 6.21 -0.32 -3.99
N VAL A 67 7.37 0.27 -3.70
CA VAL A 67 7.82 0.80 -2.40
C VAL A 67 7.72 -0.21 -1.25
N LEU A 68 7.95 -1.48 -1.53
CA LEU A 68 7.88 -2.54 -0.53
C LEU A 68 9.03 -2.44 0.49
N ASP A 69 10.21 -2.01 0.05
CA ASP A 69 11.40 -1.77 0.86
C ASP A 69 11.18 -0.76 1.99
N VAL A 70 10.34 0.24 1.74
CA VAL A 70 10.03 1.30 2.71
C VAL A 70 9.43 0.76 4.01
N LEU A 71 8.67 -0.32 3.95
CA LEU A 71 8.01 -0.92 5.11
C LEU A 71 8.93 -1.79 5.99
N GLY A 72 10.19 -2.00 5.59
CA GLY A 72 11.14 -2.87 6.28
C GLY A 72 11.50 -2.46 7.71
N TYR A 73 11.14 -1.26 8.16
CA TYR A 73 11.36 -0.81 9.54
C TYR A 73 10.25 -1.25 10.51
N LEU A 74 9.10 -1.69 10.00
CA LEU A 74 7.93 -2.01 10.80
C LEU A 74 7.96 -3.43 11.36
N GLU A 75 7.52 -3.59 12.60
CA GLU A 75 7.24 -4.90 13.21
C GLU A 75 5.88 -5.43 12.80
N GLU A 76 4.93 -4.53 12.68
CA GLU A 76 3.56 -4.81 12.29
C GLU A 76 3.12 -3.82 11.22
N ILE A 77 2.40 -4.30 10.21
CA ILE A 77 1.97 -3.49 9.06
C ILE A 77 0.45 -3.58 8.97
N PRO A 78 -0.27 -2.50 9.29
CA PRO A 78 -1.70 -2.42 9.07
C PRO A 78 -2.04 -2.36 7.58
N VAL A 79 -3.15 -2.98 7.21
CA VAL A 79 -3.72 -2.95 5.85
C VAL A 79 -5.21 -2.65 5.97
N CYS A 80 -5.72 -1.70 5.21
CA CYS A 80 -7.15 -1.42 5.14
C CYS A 80 -7.82 -2.47 4.24
N VAL A 81 -8.65 -3.31 4.85
CA VAL A 81 -9.29 -4.46 4.19
C VAL A 81 -10.78 -4.25 3.90
N ALA A 82 -11.41 -3.31 4.61
CA ALA A 82 -12.82 -2.97 4.46
C ALA A 82 -13.06 -1.54 4.96
N TYR A 83 -14.24 -1.03 4.70
CA TYR A 83 -14.72 0.25 5.25
C TYR A 83 -15.93 0.01 6.15
N GLU A 84 -15.98 0.72 7.26
CA GLU A 84 -17.18 0.86 8.09
C GLU A 84 -17.87 2.17 7.74
N ILE A 85 -19.14 2.12 7.40
CA ILE A 85 -19.98 3.27 7.03
C ILE A 85 -21.32 3.13 7.73
N ASP A 86 -21.64 4.10 8.59
CA ASP A 86 -22.90 4.11 9.37
C ASP A 86 -23.16 2.80 10.14
N GLY A 87 -22.09 2.14 10.62
CA GLY A 87 -22.13 0.89 11.38
C GLY A 87 -22.14 -0.39 10.52
N GLU A 88 -22.15 -0.27 9.21
CA GLU A 88 -22.07 -1.41 8.29
C GLU A 88 -20.66 -1.55 7.70
N VAL A 89 -20.15 -2.78 7.64
CA VAL A 89 -18.85 -3.09 7.04
C VAL A 89 -19.04 -3.52 5.58
N THR A 90 -18.27 -2.91 4.69
CA THR A 90 -18.29 -3.21 3.26
C THR A 90 -16.89 -3.30 2.67
N THR A 91 -16.73 -4.15 1.65
CA THR A 91 -15.55 -4.21 0.78
C THR A 91 -15.79 -3.55 -0.58
N ASP A 92 -16.98 -3.03 -0.80
CA ASP A 92 -17.32 -2.27 -2.00
C ASP A 92 -16.95 -0.80 -1.84
N PHE A 93 -16.34 -0.22 -2.87
CA PHE A 93 -15.97 1.18 -2.88
C PHE A 93 -17.22 2.07 -3.01
N PRO A 94 -17.50 2.94 -2.04
CA PRO A 94 -18.76 3.67 -1.97
C PRO A 94 -18.76 4.92 -2.85
N VAL A 95 -19.94 5.50 -3.05
CA VAL A 95 -20.09 6.85 -3.63
C VAL A 95 -19.48 7.91 -2.71
N THR A 96 -19.09 9.05 -3.27
CA THR A 96 -18.35 10.12 -2.56
C THR A 96 -18.98 10.54 -1.23
N ALA A 97 -20.29 10.74 -1.16
CA ALA A 97 -20.98 11.14 0.07
C ALA A 97 -20.88 10.12 1.22
N LYS A 98 -20.77 8.82 0.87
CA LYS A 98 -20.52 7.75 1.85
C LYS A 98 -19.03 7.60 2.17
N LEU A 99 -18.17 7.83 1.17
CA LEU A 99 -16.73 7.76 1.33
C LEU A 99 -16.19 8.75 2.37
N GLU A 100 -16.78 9.96 2.44
CA GLU A 100 -16.41 10.98 3.43
C GLU A 100 -16.72 10.58 4.88
N LYS A 101 -17.63 9.62 5.08
CA LYS A 101 -18.00 9.09 6.40
C LYS A 101 -17.31 7.76 6.72
N ALA A 102 -16.63 7.18 5.73
CA ALA A 102 -16.04 5.86 5.86
C ALA A 102 -14.88 5.86 6.87
N LYS A 103 -14.82 4.80 7.67
CA LYS A 103 -13.70 4.50 8.56
C LYS A 103 -12.98 3.26 8.08
N PRO A 104 -11.65 3.20 8.18
CA PRO A 104 -10.92 2.03 7.75
C PRO A 104 -11.10 0.87 8.73
N VAL A 105 -11.35 -0.32 8.22
CA VAL A 105 -11.20 -1.57 8.96
C VAL A 105 -9.81 -2.11 8.67
N LEU A 106 -8.95 -2.10 9.69
CA LEU A 106 -7.55 -2.48 9.55
C LEU A 106 -7.32 -3.92 10.00
N LYS A 107 -6.53 -4.64 9.22
CA LYS A 107 -5.93 -5.92 9.61
C LYS A 107 -4.42 -5.73 9.71
N THR A 108 -3.84 -6.11 10.83
CA THR A 108 -2.40 -6.03 11.05
C THR A 108 -1.72 -7.33 10.62
N LEU A 109 -0.68 -7.20 9.80
CA LEU A 109 0.15 -8.30 9.34
C LEU A 109 1.55 -8.17 9.97
N PRO A 110 2.27 -9.27 10.24
CA PRO A 110 3.63 -9.20 10.74
C PRO A 110 4.56 -8.58 9.70
N GLY A 111 5.38 -7.64 10.13
CA GLY A 111 6.45 -7.05 9.34
C GLY A 111 7.66 -7.97 9.21
N TRP A 112 8.63 -7.56 8.44
CA TRP A 112 9.84 -8.35 8.20
C TRP A 112 11.11 -7.76 8.83
N LYS A 113 11.07 -6.54 9.35
CA LYS A 113 12.17 -5.90 10.13
C LYS A 113 13.56 -6.03 9.55
N CYS A 114 13.69 -5.97 8.24
CA CYS A 114 15.00 -5.98 7.58
C CYS A 114 14.97 -5.23 6.25
N ASP A 115 16.16 -4.87 5.78
CA ASP A 115 16.35 -4.31 4.45
C ASP A 115 16.21 -5.42 3.41
N ILE A 116 15.37 -5.18 2.41
CA ILE A 116 15.13 -6.09 1.28
C ILE A 116 15.68 -5.55 -0.04
N ARG A 117 16.36 -4.40 -0.02
CA ARG A 117 17.01 -3.82 -1.20
C ARG A 117 18.10 -4.76 -1.71
N GLY A 118 18.23 -4.83 -3.02
CA GLY A 118 19.21 -5.70 -3.65
C GLY A 118 18.80 -7.17 -3.82
N ILE A 119 17.72 -7.63 -3.20
CA ILE A 119 17.15 -8.96 -3.46
C ILE A 119 16.56 -8.95 -4.87
N LYS A 120 16.88 -9.98 -5.66
CA LYS A 120 16.48 -10.05 -7.07
C LYS A 120 15.49 -11.19 -7.38
N LYS A 121 15.27 -12.10 -6.43
CA LYS A 121 14.33 -13.20 -6.59
C LYS A 121 13.26 -13.16 -5.53
N TYR A 122 12.03 -13.44 -5.91
CA TYR A 122 10.88 -13.38 -5.01
C TYR A 122 11.01 -14.37 -3.83
N GLU A 123 11.55 -15.55 -4.10
CA GLU A 123 11.75 -16.61 -3.12
C GLU A 123 12.79 -16.27 -2.04
N GLU A 124 13.67 -15.32 -2.32
CA GLU A 124 14.70 -14.82 -1.40
C GLU A 124 14.18 -13.73 -0.46
N LEU A 125 12.98 -13.17 -0.73
CA LEU A 125 12.33 -12.24 0.17
C LEU A 125 11.97 -12.91 1.50
N PRO A 126 12.03 -12.19 2.64
CA PRO A 126 11.57 -12.71 3.92
C PRO A 126 10.17 -13.29 3.83
N GLU A 127 9.89 -14.34 4.60
CA GLU A 127 8.60 -15.02 4.58
C GLU A 127 7.42 -14.06 4.85
N ASN A 128 7.56 -13.19 5.87
CA ASN A 128 6.51 -12.20 6.18
C ASN A 128 6.30 -11.20 5.04
N CYS A 129 7.36 -10.81 4.32
CA CYS A 129 7.28 -9.95 3.16
C CYS A 129 6.49 -10.62 2.03
N ARG A 130 6.77 -11.89 1.74
CA ARG A 130 6.02 -12.67 0.74
C ARG A 130 4.56 -12.85 1.14
N LYS A 131 4.30 -13.19 2.41
CA LYS A 131 2.92 -13.31 2.95
C LYS A 131 2.14 -11.99 2.85
N TYR A 132 2.80 -10.86 3.05
CA TYR A 132 2.20 -9.53 2.88
C TYR A 132 1.76 -9.30 1.43
N VAL A 133 2.64 -9.58 0.46
CA VAL A 133 2.33 -9.44 -0.97
C VAL A 133 1.19 -10.39 -1.38
N GLU A 134 1.27 -11.66 -0.98
CA GLU A 134 0.27 -12.68 -1.30
C GLU A 134 -1.10 -12.36 -0.68
N TYR A 135 -1.11 -11.87 0.55
CA TYR A 135 -2.33 -11.43 1.21
C TYR A 135 -3.01 -10.28 0.45
N ILE A 136 -2.25 -9.26 0.05
CA ILE A 136 -2.81 -8.14 -0.72
C ILE A 136 -3.30 -8.60 -2.08
N GLU A 137 -2.56 -9.45 -2.78
CA GLU A 137 -2.97 -10.05 -4.06
C GLU A 137 -4.34 -10.75 -3.93
N GLU A 138 -4.53 -11.52 -2.86
CA GLU A 138 -5.80 -12.19 -2.57
C GLU A 138 -6.94 -11.17 -2.32
N GLN A 139 -6.66 -10.13 -1.51
CA GLN A 139 -7.68 -9.14 -1.17
C GLN A 139 -8.12 -8.28 -2.36
N ILE A 140 -7.19 -7.86 -3.21
CA ILE A 140 -7.52 -7.07 -4.39
C ILE A 140 -8.08 -7.92 -5.54
N GLY A 141 -7.76 -9.22 -5.59
CA GLY A 141 -8.23 -10.15 -6.61
C GLY A 141 -7.58 -9.99 -7.98
N TYR A 142 -6.38 -9.38 -8.04
CA TYR A 142 -5.60 -9.17 -9.26
C TYR A 142 -4.16 -9.61 -9.05
N PRO A 143 -3.51 -10.25 -10.05
CA PRO A 143 -2.18 -10.80 -9.88
C PRO A 143 -1.14 -9.69 -9.70
N ILE A 144 -0.31 -9.83 -8.66
CA ILE A 144 0.87 -8.99 -8.45
C ILE A 144 2.05 -9.70 -9.13
N THR A 145 2.41 -9.27 -10.31
CA THR A 145 3.47 -9.91 -11.13
C THR A 145 4.81 -9.20 -11.05
N MET A 146 4.82 -7.98 -10.52
CA MET A 146 6.02 -7.18 -10.31
C MET A 146 6.03 -6.60 -8.91
N VAL A 147 7.17 -6.71 -8.24
CA VAL A 147 7.41 -6.12 -6.91
C VAL A 147 8.65 -5.25 -6.99
N SER A 148 8.53 -3.98 -6.61
CA SER A 148 9.68 -3.09 -6.50
C SER A 148 10.16 -3.00 -5.05
N ASN A 149 11.45 -3.21 -4.84
CA ASN A 149 12.12 -3.18 -3.55
C ASN A 149 13.24 -2.14 -3.45
N GLY A 150 13.14 -1.11 -4.28
CA GLY A 150 14.07 0.03 -4.27
C GLY A 150 13.72 1.06 -5.33
N PRO A 151 14.39 2.23 -5.35
CA PRO A 151 14.10 3.32 -6.27
C PRO A 151 14.73 3.13 -7.66
N GLY A 152 15.69 2.22 -7.81
CA GLY A 152 16.42 2.00 -9.04
C GLY A 152 15.59 1.29 -10.10
N ARG A 153 15.94 1.51 -11.37
CA ARG A 153 15.27 0.86 -12.49
C ARG A 153 15.36 -0.68 -12.42
N ASP A 154 16.44 -1.20 -11.86
CA ASP A 154 16.70 -2.63 -11.75
C ASP A 154 16.21 -3.23 -10.43
N ASP A 155 15.53 -2.42 -9.58
CA ASP A 155 14.97 -2.85 -8.30
C ASP A 155 13.55 -3.38 -8.46
N ILE A 156 13.36 -4.23 -9.48
CA ILE A 156 12.10 -4.90 -9.79
C ILE A 156 12.33 -6.41 -9.76
N ILE A 157 11.50 -7.09 -8.97
CA ILE A 157 11.43 -8.53 -8.91
C ILE A 157 10.21 -8.98 -9.71
N TYR A 158 10.42 -9.78 -10.75
CA TYR A 158 9.33 -10.38 -11.51
C TYR A 158 8.85 -11.66 -10.82
N ARG A 159 7.56 -11.81 -10.75
CA ARG A 159 6.88 -12.91 -10.07
C ARG A 159 5.91 -13.57 -11.06
N LYS A 160 5.89 -14.90 -11.10
CA LYS A 160 4.83 -15.61 -11.82
C LYS A 160 3.58 -15.56 -10.96
N SER A 161 2.47 -15.10 -11.51
CA SER A 161 1.16 -15.24 -10.87
C SER A 161 0.83 -16.72 -10.69
N ARG A 162 0.20 -17.04 -9.58
CA ARG A 162 -0.37 -18.38 -9.34
C ARG A 162 -1.60 -18.60 -10.20
#